data_551935db512b3bbf8dc6e1f5834351c9
#
_entry.id   551935db512b3bbf8dc6e1f5834351c9
#
_cell.length_a   1.000
_cell.length_b   1.000
_cell.length_c   1.000
_cell.angle_alpha   90.00
_cell.angle_beta   90.00
_cell.angle_gamma   90.00
#
_symmetry.space_group_name_H-M   'P 1'
#
loop_
_entity.id
_entity.type
_entity.pdbx_description
1 polymer ?
#
loop_
_entity_poly.entity_id
_entity_poly.type
_entity_poly.pdbx_seq_one_letter_code
_entity_poly.pdbx_strand_id
1 'polypeptide(L)'
;YARDFFRAQNIVLSDTHTFSPSLVFISEFGFTRDARTQIPTEPVTLDAIGQKAVKAVESAAPELRVNVNGYFNLFSGGGLGDDANIWHYRNRATWTKGRHTVQFGLDVERDRMYTYDTSFASGTSTFNGSRTALANVTNSGDAFADFALGLPHDFNQAARRAQDFSEIK
;
A
#
# COMPACT_ATOMS: atom_id res chain seq x y z
N TYR A 1 8.60 13.03 7.14
CA TYR A 1 8.51 11.80 7.96
C TYR A 1 7.10 11.26 7.89
N ALA A 2 6.93 9.92 7.92
CA ALA A 2 5.65 9.26 7.99
C ALA A 2 5.59 8.38 9.24
N ARG A 3 4.40 8.16 9.77
CA ARG A 3 4.14 7.18 10.84
C ARG A 3 3.51 5.95 10.23
N ASP A 4 4.05 4.81 10.59
CA ASP A 4 3.48 3.51 10.28
C ASP A 4 2.68 3.01 11.47
N PHE A 5 1.43 2.66 11.22
CA PHE A 5 0.58 1.93 12.15
C PHE A 5 0.43 0.52 11.63
N PHE A 6 0.73 -0.44 12.47
CA PHE A 6 0.62 -1.85 12.13
C PHE A 6 -0.24 -2.58 13.16
N ARG A 7 -1.18 -3.38 12.69
CA ARG A 7 -2.02 -4.23 13.51
C ARG A 7 -2.06 -5.62 12.93
N ALA A 8 -1.49 -6.57 13.66
CA ALA A 8 -1.57 -8.00 13.35
C ALA A 8 -2.52 -8.70 14.31
N GLN A 9 -3.35 -9.59 13.78
CA GLN A 9 -4.25 -10.43 14.55
C GLN A 9 -4.20 -11.85 13.99
N ASN A 10 -4.12 -12.84 14.87
CA ASN A 10 -4.16 -14.24 14.49
C ASN A 10 -5.04 -15.00 15.46
N ILE A 11 -5.93 -15.83 14.93
CA ILE A 11 -6.79 -16.71 15.69
C ILE A 11 -6.72 -18.08 15.03
N VAL A 12 -6.48 -19.10 15.84
CA VAL A 12 -6.52 -20.50 15.40
C VAL A 12 -7.41 -21.28 16.37
N LEU A 13 -8.36 -21.98 15.81
CA LEU A 13 -9.21 -22.93 16.52
C LEU A 13 -8.95 -24.32 15.94
N SER A 14 -8.64 -25.28 16.79
CA SER A 14 -8.41 -26.67 16.38
C SER A 14 -9.22 -27.63 17.26
N ASP A 15 -9.90 -28.56 16.62
CA ASP A 15 -10.60 -29.64 17.26
C ASP A 15 -10.04 -30.98 16.76
N THR A 16 -9.80 -31.89 17.66
CA THR A 16 -9.40 -33.27 17.35
C THR A 16 -10.44 -34.22 17.92
N HIS A 17 -11.20 -34.82 17.03
CA HIS A 17 -12.23 -35.78 17.40
C HIS A 17 -11.83 -37.22 17.06
N THR A 18 -11.86 -38.09 18.06
CA THR A 18 -11.60 -39.54 17.91
C THR A 18 -12.92 -40.26 17.83
N PHE A 19 -13.35 -40.62 16.62
CA PHE A 19 -14.58 -41.39 16.42
C PHE A 19 -14.43 -42.85 16.84
N SER A 20 -13.24 -43.41 16.69
CA SER A 20 -12.89 -44.76 17.09
C SER A 20 -11.38 -44.92 17.26
N PRO A 21 -10.87 -46.02 17.84
CA PRO A 21 -9.43 -46.30 17.88
C PRO A 21 -8.74 -46.30 16.50
N SER A 22 -9.53 -46.42 15.45
CA SER A 22 -9.03 -46.47 14.06
C SER A 22 -9.38 -45.22 13.23
N LEU A 23 -10.14 -44.25 13.74
CA LEU A 23 -10.56 -43.07 12.99
C LEU A 23 -10.44 -41.81 13.84
N VAL A 24 -9.53 -40.94 13.42
CA VAL A 24 -9.31 -39.63 14.02
C VAL A 24 -9.61 -38.54 12.97
N PHE A 25 -10.27 -37.50 13.39
CA PHE A 25 -10.59 -36.33 12.58
C PHE A 25 -10.03 -35.07 13.25
N ILE A 26 -9.37 -34.25 12.46
CA ILE A 26 -8.85 -32.95 12.90
C ILE A 26 -9.50 -31.88 12.05
N SER A 27 -10.08 -30.88 12.70
CA SER A 27 -10.65 -29.69 12.08
C SER A 27 -9.93 -28.46 12.59
N GLU A 28 -9.46 -27.63 11.69
CA GLU A 28 -8.75 -26.41 12.03
C GLU A 28 -9.38 -25.23 11.27
N PHE A 29 -9.60 -24.15 11.99
CA PHE A 29 -9.98 -22.86 11.43
C PHE A 29 -8.93 -21.83 11.85
N GLY A 30 -8.38 -21.12 10.86
CA GLY A 30 -7.44 -20.03 11.05
C GLY A 30 -7.98 -18.73 10.51
N PHE A 31 -7.71 -17.64 11.20
CA PHE A 31 -7.92 -16.28 10.72
C PHE A 31 -6.67 -15.47 11.01
N THR A 32 -6.14 -14.84 9.98
CA THR A 32 -5.03 -13.88 10.10
C THR A 32 -5.45 -12.56 9.48
N ARG A 33 -5.20 -11.48 10.20
CA ARG A 33 -5.35 -10.12 9.70
C ARG A 33 -4.07 -9.35 9.93
N ASP A 34 -3.58 -8.74 8.85
CA ASP A 34 -2.52 -7.74 8.86
C ASP A 34 -3.06 -6.45 8.27
N ALA A 35 -3.03 -5.39 9.07
CA ALA A 35 -3.43 -4.06 8.64
C ALA A 35 -2.28 -3.09 8.85
N ARG A 36 -1.88 -2.40 7.80
CA ARG A 36 -0.87 -1.37 7.83
C ARG A 36 -1.44 -0.07 7.29
N THR A 37 -1.19 1.01 8.01
CA THR A 37 -1.52 2.35 7.53
C THR A 37 -0.31 3.26 7.74
N GLN A 38 0.12 3.91 6.69
CA GLN A 38 1.14 4.93 6.72
C GLN A 38 0.50 6.29 6.51
N ILE A 39 0.75 7.23 7.43
CA ILE A 39 0.28 8.60 7.33
C ILE A 39 1.43 9.59 7.47
N PRO A 40 1.44 10.69 6.72
CA PRO A 40 2.41 11.77 6.91
C PRO A 40 2.32 12.33 8.32
N THR A 41 3.48 12.57 8.96
CA THR A 41 3.53 13.13 10.33
C THR A 41 3.20 14.61 10.35
N GLU A 42 3.67 15.33 9.33
CA GLU A 42 3.47 16.77 9.15
C GLU A 42 3.05 17.00 7.70
N PRO A 43 1.77 16.85 7.39
CA PRO A 43 1.29 17.04 6.04
C PRO A 43 1.41 18.51 5.62
N VAL A 44 2.18 18.79 4.59
CA VAL A 44 2.24 20.12 3.96
C VAL A 44 1.23 20.15 2.83
N THR A 45 0.18 20.95 2.98
CA THR A 45 -0.84 21.09 1.95
C THR A 45 -0.42 22.09 0.88
N LEU A 46 -0.99 21.96 -0.33
CA LEU A 46 -0.80 22.94 -1.39
C LEU A 46 -1.27 24.34 -0.95
N ASP A 47 -2.36 24.41 -0.18
CA ASP A 47 -2.88 25.67 0.38
C ASP A 47 -1.91 26.27 1.41
N ALA A 48 -1.27 25.47 2.25
CA ALA A 48 -0.30 25.95 3.24
C ALA A 48 0.92 26.63 2.61
N ILE A 49 1.30 26.21 1.39
CA ILE A 49 2.40 26.84 0.61
C ILE A 49 1.89 27.92 -0.37
N GLY A 50 0.59 28.26 -0.30
CA GLY A 50 0.00 29.29 -1.16
C GLY A 50 -0.27 28.85 -2.60
N GLN A 51 -0.15 27.56 -2.93
CA GLN A 51 -0.46 27.03 -4.25
C GLN A 51 -1.97 26.89 -4.42
N LYS A 52 -2.55 27.77 -5.26
CA LYS A 52 -4.00 27.82 -5.51
C LYS A 52 -4.40 27.32 -6.91
N ALA A 53 -3.42 27.15 -7.80
CA ALA A 53 -3.68 26.79 -9.19
C ALA A 53 -4.07 25.32 -9.37
N VAL A 54 -3.65 24.46 -8.43
CA VAL A 54 -3.94 23.03 -8.46
C VAL A 54 -4.58 22.62 -7.15
N LYS A 55 -5.64 21.82 -7.22
CA LYS A 55 -6.27 21.21 -6.06
C LYS A 55 -5.81 19.77 -5.92
N ALA A 56 -5.60 19.32 -4.69
CA ALA A 56 -5.44 17.89 -4.44
C ALA A 56 -6.67 17.13 -4.96
N VAL A 57 -6.46 16.00 -5.61
CA VAL A 57 -7.55 15.15 -6.14
C VAL A 57 -8.40 14.57 -5.01
N GLU A 58 -7.79 14.36 -3.85
CA GLU A 58 -8.47 13.93 -2.63
C GLU A 58 -7.95 14.70 -1.42
N SER A 59 -8.85 15.02 -0.49
CA SER A 59 -8.52 15.74 0.75
C SER A 59 -7.75 14.90 1.77
N ALA A 60 -7.59 13.60 1.54
CA ALA A 60 -7.19 12.65 2.58
C ALA A 60 -5.67 12.55 2.82
N ALA A 61 -4.84 13.01 1.90
CA ALA A 61 -3.39 12.96 2.09
C ALA A 61 -2.72 14.14 1.39
N PRO A 62 -2.51 15.23 2.10
CA PRO A 62 -1.72 16.34 1.58
C PRO A 62 -0.26 15.89 1.50
N GLU A 63 0.20 15.68 0.29
CA GLU A 63 1.58 15.40 -0.02
C GLU A 63 2.12 16.52 -0.90
N LEU A 64 3.24 17.08 -0.51
CA LEU A 64 4.01 17.94 -1.37
C LEU A 64 5.16 17.12 -1.97
N ARG A 65 5.19 17.07 -3.32
CA ARG A 65 6.33 16.53 -4.05
C ARG A 65 6.90 17.60 -4.96
N VAL A 66 8.13 17.99 -4.70
CA VAL A 66 8.86 18.96 -5.50
C VAL A 66 10.21 18.37 -5.85
N ASN A 67 10.49 18.30 -7.13
CA ASN A 67 11.78 17.85 -7.66
C ASN A 67 12.46 19.03 -8.36
N VAL A 68 13.58 19.48 -7.82
CA VAL A 68 14.45 20.50 -8.43
C VAL A 68 15.74 19.83 -8.86
N ASN A 69 15.85 19.58 -10.16
CA ASN A 69 16.92 18.79 -10.75
C ASN A 69 18.30 19.37 -10.40
N GLY A 70 19.16 18.50 -9.85
CA GLY A 70 20.51 18.88 -9.46
C GLY A 70 20.62 19.59 -8.10
N TYR A 71 19.50 19.91 -7.44
CA TYR A 71 19.49 20.62 -6.17
C TYR A 71 18.90 19.78 -5.03
N PHE A 72 17.60 19.49 -5.07
CA PHE A 72 16.91 18.76 -4.00
C PHE A 72 15.59 18.12 -4.47
N ASN A 73 15.16 17.16 -3.69
CA ASN A 73 13.82 16.59 -3.75
C ASN A 73 13.12 16.79 -2.41
N LEU A 74 11.95 17.40 -2.41
CA LEU A 74 11.06 17.48 -1.26
C LEU A 74 9.95 16.48 -1.41
N PHE A 75 9.75 15.71 -0.35
CA PHE A 75 8.70 14.73 -0.26
C PHE A 75 8.15 14.69 1.16
N SER A 76 6.89 15.06 1.33
CA SER A 76 6.25 15.11 2.66
C SER A 76 5.67 13.75 3.11
N GLY A 77 5.81 12.73 2.32
CA GLY A 77 5.26 11.39 2.57
C GLY A 77 3.95 11.15 1.87
N GLY A 78 3.61 9.89 1.61
CA GLY A 78 2.36 9.43 1.02
C GLY A 78 1.51 8.69 2.02
N GLY A 79 0.18 8.81 1.90
CA GLY A 79 -0.73 7.92 2.56
C GLY A 79 -0.78 6.60 1.79
N LEU A 80 -0.40 5.52 2.42
CA LEU A 80 -0.60 4.18 1.88
C LEU A 80 -1.13 3.24 2.96
N GLY A 81 -1.81 2.21 2.55
CA GLY A 81 -2.30 1.22 3.49
C GLY A 81 -2.62 -0.09 2.80
N ASP A 82 -2.48 -1.14 3.59
CA ASP A 82 -2.78 -2.50 3.21
C ASP A 82 -3.63 -3.13 4.31
N ASP A 83 -4.66 -3.85 3.92
CA ASP A 83 -5.53 -4.62 4.81
C ASP A 83 -5.64 -6.04 4.22
N ALA A 84 -4.93 -6.99 4.79
CA ALA A 84 -4.97 -8.38 4.38
C ALA A 84 -5.75 -9.20 5.41
N ASN A 85 -6.71 -9.97 4.94
CA ASN A 85 -7.48 -10.90 5.76
C ASN A 85 -7.41 -12.27 5.09
N ILE A 86 -6.94 -13.25 5.84
CA ILE A 86 -6.76 -14.63 5.38
C ILE A 86 -7.57 -15.55 6.28
N TRP A 87 -8.48 -16.30 5.68
CA TRP A 87 -9.25 -17.34 6.34
C TRP A 87 -8.76 -18.68 5.83
N HIS A 88 -8.41 -19.54 6.76
CA HIS A 88 -7.92 -20.87 6.47
C HIS A 88 -8.83 -21.91 7.14
N TYR A 89 -9.28 -22.88 6.38
CA TYR A 89 -10.08 -23.99 6.87
C TYR A 89 -9.49 -25.30 6.40
N ARG A 90 -9.09 -26.14 7.36
CA ARG A 90 -8.47 -27.44 7.11
C ARG A 90 -9.21 -28.54 7.84
N ASN A 91 -9.51 -29.61 7.13
CA ASN A 91 -9.99 -30.85 7.71
C ASN A 91 -9.11 -31.99 7.26
N ARG A 92 -8.83 -32.90 8.18
CA ARG A 92 -8.06 -34.10 7.93
C ARG A 92 -8.69 -35.30 8.70
N ALA A 93 -8.98 -36.34 7.96
CA ALA A 93 -9.35 -37.64 8.56
C ALA A 93 -8.22 -38.63 8.39
N THR A 94 -7.88 -39.32 9.44
CA THR A 94 -6.89 -40.41 9.44
C THR A 94 -7.60 -41.68 9.84
N TRP A 95 -7.61 -42.66 8.93
CA TRP A 95 -8.22 -43.95 9.14
C TRP A 95 -7.19 -45.06 9.03
N THR A 96 -7.14 -45.92 10.09
CA THR A 96 -6.20 -47.05 10.16
C THR A 96 -6.99 -48.36 10.16
N LYS A 97 -6.66 -49.25 9.21
CA LYS A 97 -7.24 -50.62 9.14
C LYS A 97 -6.13 -51.64 8.91
N GLY A 98 -5.88 -52.45 9.92
CA GLY A 98 -4.81 -53.43 9.89
C GLY A 98 -3.43 -52.75 9.72
N ARG A 99 -2.76 -53.01 8.59
CA ARG A 99 -1.45 -52.45 8.25
C ARG A 99 -1.55 -51.15 7.44
N HIS A 100 -2.73 -50.69 7.08
CA HIS A 100 -2.96 -49.56 6.21
C HIS A 100 -3.41 -48.36 7.02
N THR A 101 -2.83 -47.19 6.74
CA THR A 101 -3.28 -45.90 7.22
C THR A 101 -3.57 -45.02 6.01
N VAL A 102 -4.79 -44.54 5.93
CA VAL A 102 -5.26 -43.65 4.88
C VAL A 102 -5.56 -42.29 5.50
N GLN A 103 -5.04 -41.24 4.87
CA GLN A 103 -5.37 -39.86 5.21
C GLN A 103 -6.08 -39.20 4.03
N PHE A 104 -7.14 -38.48 4.33
CA PHE A 104 -7.82 -37.63 3.36
C PHE A 104 -8.33 -36.36 4.04
N GLY A 105 -8.49 -35.31 3.27
CA GLY A 105 -8.87 -34.03 3.84
C GLY A 105 -9.18 -32.99 2.78
N LEU A 106 -9.56 -31.83 3.29
CA LEU A 106 -9.83 -30.63 2.54
C LEU A 106 -9.04 -29.47 3.17
N ASP A 107 -8.43 -28.67 2.33
CA ASP A 107 -7.76 -27.43 2.71
C ASP A 107 -8.30 -26.32 1.83
N VAL A 108 -8.87 -25.28 2.44
CA VAL A 108 -9.43 -24.13 1.74
C VAL A 108 -8.88 -22.86 2.38
N GLU A 109 -8.29 -22.01 1.57
CA GLU A 109 -7.82 -20.69 1.98
C GLU A 109 -8.57 -19.63 1.19
N ARG A 110 -9.01 -18.60 1.88
CA ARG A 110 -9.57 -17.40 1.26
C ARG A 110 -8.75 -16.19 1.66
N ASP A 111 -8.15 -15.58 0.65
CA ASP A 111 -7.40 -14.33 0.80
C ASP A 111 -8.26 -13.17 0.36
N ARG A 112 -8.24 -12.11 1.14
CA ARG A 112 -8.77 -10.81 0.77
C ARG A 112 -7.77 -9.74 1.15
N MET A 113 -7.33 -8.97 0.15
CA MET A 113 -6.38 -7.90 0.34
C MET A 113 -6.94 -6.61 -0.24
N TYR A 114 -6.95 -5.57 0.54
CA TYR A 114 -7.26 -4.22 0.11
C TYR A 114 -6.01 -3.35 0.25
N THR A 115 -5.62 -2.67 -0.83
CA THR A 115 -4.50 -1.74 -0.82
C THR A 115 -4.94 -0.38 -1.32
N TYR A 116 -4.34 0.68 -0.79
CA TYR A 116 -4.50 2.02 -1.33
C TYR A 116 -3.19 2.79 -1.28
N ASP A 117 -3.03 3.71 -2.24
CA ASP A 117 -1.89 4.60 -2.35
C ASP A 117 -2.38 5.98 -2.80
N THR A 118 -2.05 6.99 -2.01
CA THR A 118 -2.38 8.39 -2.28
C THR A 118 -1.16 9.22 -2.66
N SER A 119 -0.02 8.57 -2.93
CA SER A 119 1.30 9.18 -3.11
C SER A 119 1.39 10.29 -4.18
N PHE A 120 0.40 10.43 -5.04
CA PHE A 120 0.37 11.44 -6.10
C PHE A 120 -0.88 12.31 -6.07
N ALA A 121 -1.67 12.24 -5.00
CA ALA A 121 -2.96 12.93 -4.94
C ALA A 121 -2.82 14.46 -4.94
N SER A 122 -1.74 15.00 -4.37
CA SER A 122 -1.42 16.43 -4.40
C SER A 122 -0.55 16.83 -5.59
N GLY A 123 -0.03 15.85 -6.32
CA GLY A 123 0.80 16.06 -7.50
C GLY A 123 2.30 16.21 -7.21
N THR A 124 3.07 16.14 -8.28
CA THR A 124 4.53 16.33 -8.28
C THR A 124 4.89 17.43 -9.24
N SER A 125 5.58 18.44 -8.77
CA SER A 125 6.15 19.51 -9.59
C SER A 125 7.62 19.26 -9.87
N THR A 126 8.04 19.26 -11.12
CA THR A 126 9.43 19.08 -11.55
C THR A 126 9.97 20.35 -12.16
N PHE A 127 11.15 20.76 -11.73
CA PHE A 127 11.89 21.93 -12.22
C PHE A 127 13.24 21.47 -12.79
N ASN A 128 13.52 21.81 -14.04
CA ASN A 128 14.69 21.28 -14.76
C ASN A 128 15.53 22.36 -15.48
N GLY A 129 15.21 23.64 -15.28
CA GLY A 129 15.90 24.75 -15.90
C GLY A 129 15.38 25.18 -17.28
N SER A 130 14.42 24.43 -17.83
CA SER A 130 13.94 24.72 -19.20
C SER A 130 13.14 26.00 -19.32
N ARG A 131 12.56 26.50 -18.22
CA ARG A 131 11.73 27.71 -18.23
C ARG A 131 12.54 29.01 -18.18
N THR A 132 13.71 28.93 -17.56
CA THR A 132 14.66 30.05 -17.49
C THR A 132 15.75 29.96 -18.56
N ALA A 133 15.73 28.96 -19.41
CA ALA A 133 16.68 28.79 -20.50
C ALA A 133 16.50 29.86 -21.57
N LEU A 134 17.61 30.39 -22.06
CA LEU A 134 17.63 31.32 -23.22
C LEU A 134 17.41 30.51 -24.51
N ALA A 135 16.59 31.04 -25.39
CA ALA A 135 16.34 30.42 -26.68
C ALA A 135 17.67 30.24 -27.48
N ASN A 136 17.86 29.04 -28.00
CA ASN A 136 19.04 28.63 -28.78
C ASN A 136 20.39 28.69 -28.04
N VAL A 137 20.39 28.75 -26.70
CA VAL A 137 21.59 28.65 -25.86
C VAL A 137 21.53 27.41 -25.03
N THR A 138 22.36 26.43 -25.34
CA THR A 138 22.44 25.17 -24.62
C THR A 138 22.89 25.40 -23.19
N ASN A 139 22.24 24.72 -22.22
CA ASN A 139 22.57 24.75 -20.79
C ASN A 139 22.51 26.13 -20.13
N SER A 140 21.68 27.04 -20.65
CA SER A 140 21.54 28.40 -20.12
C SER A 140 20.51 28.53 -19.00
N GLY A 141 19.64 27.55 -18.81
CA GLY A 141 18.62 27.58 -17.76
C GLY A 141 19.09 26.94 -16.48
N ASP A 142 18.40 27.25 -15.38
CA ASP A 142 18.69 26.76 -14.05
C ASP A 142 17.42 26.26 -13.34
N ALA A 143 17.46 25.01 -12.82
CA ALA A 143 16.29 24.40 -12.21
C ALA A 143 15.87 25.10 -10.90
N PHE A 144 16.82 25.67 -10.16
CA PHE A 144 16.50 26.42 -8.95
C PHE A 144 15.88 27.79 -9.29
N ALA A 145 16.31 28.43 -10.40
CA ALA A 145 15.68 29.65 -10.89
C ALA A 145 14.23 29.39 -11.34
N ASP A 146 13.98 28.28 -12.07
CA ASP A 146 12.62 27.84 -12.41
C ASP A 146 11.77 27.66 -11.15
N PHE A 147 12.32 27.02 -10.11
CA PHE A 147 11.65 26.80 -8.83
C PHE A 147 11.35 28.13 -8.10
N ALA A 148 12.32 29.02 -8.01
CA ALA A 148 12.18 30.32 -7.35
C ALA A 148 11.13 31.21 -8.03
N LEU A 149 10.95 31.05 -9.34
CA LEU A 149 9.93 31.76 -10.15
C LEU A 149 8.58 31.02 -10.15
N GLY A 150 8.48 29.81 -9.58
CA GLY A 150 7.26 29.01 -9.61
C GLY A 150 6.88 28.49 -11.00
N LEU A 151 7.85 28.25 -11.87
CA LEU A 151 7.68 27.83 -13.26
C LEU A 151 8.06 26.36 -13.45
N PRO A 152 7.22 25.40 -13.10
CA PRO A 152 7.55 23.98 -13.27
C PRO A 152 7.68 23.61 -14.75
N HIS A 153 8.57 22.68 -15.03
CA HIS A 153 8.67 22.03 -16.33
C HIS A 153 7.44 21.16 -16.59
N ASP A 154 7.08 20.34 -15.62
CA ASP A 154 5.88 19.51 -15.62
C ASP A 154 5.21 19.44 -14.24
N PHE A 155 3.95 19.08 -14.26
CA PHE A 155 3.16 18.78 -13.10
C PHE A 155 2.36 17.49 -13.35
N ASN A 156 2.59 16.48 -12.52
CA ASN A 156 1.92 15.20 -12.61
C ASN A 156 1.06 14.94 -11.37
N GLN A 157 -0.20 14.59 -11.58
CA GLN A 157 -1.13 14.30 -10.51
C GLN A 157 -1.91 13.02 -10.84
N ALA A 158 -2.19 12.21 -9.84
CA ALA A 158 -2.99 11.01 -9.99
C ALA A 158 -4.04 10.91 -8.88
N ALA A 159 -5.20 10.36 -9.22
CA ALA A 159 -6.19 9.97 -8.23
C ALA A 159 -5.65 8.84 -7.33
N ARG A 160 -6.25 8.70 -6.15
CA ARG A 160 -6.01 7.58 -5.25
C ARG A 160 -6.10 6.26 -6.01
N ARG A 161 -5.11 5.42 -5.84
CA ARG A 161 -5.14 4.04 -6.31
C ARG A 161 -5.62 3.17 -5.16
N ALA A 162 -6.68 2.42 -5.41
CA ALA A 162 -7.18 1.42 -4.49
C ALA A 162 -7.49 0.14 -5.25
N GLN A 163 -7.15 -1.00 -4.68
CA GLN A 163 -7.39 -2.31 -5.27
C GLN A 163 -7.91 -3.25 -4.18
N ASP A 164 -8.92 -4.01 -4.51
CA ASP A 164 -9.49 -5.08 -3.68
C ASP A 164 -9.27 -6.41 -4.41
N PHE A 165 -8.53 -7.30 -3.79
CA PHE A 165 -8.26 -8.63 -4.30
C PHE A 165 -8.97 -9.66 -3.42
N SER A 166 -9.62 -10.63 -4.04
CA SER A 166 -10.17 -11.79 -3.34
C SER A 166 -9.85 -13.04 -4.12
N GLU A 167 -9.22 -14.00 -3.49
CA GLU A 167 -8.86 -15.30 -4.05
C GLU A 167 -9.30 -16.43 -3.10
N ILE A 168 -9.71 -17.55 -3.66
CA ILE A 168 -9.98 -18.81 -2.96
C ILE A 168 -9.06 -19.86 -3.56
N LYS A 169 -8.30 -20.52 -2.72
CA LYS A 169 -7.35 -21.59 -3.08
C LYS A 169 -7.80 -22.94 -2.49
#